data_33f589fc251620ac3ff205d626701298
#
_entry.id   33f589fc251620ac3ff205d626701298
#
_cell.length_a   1.000
_cell.length_b   1.000
_cell.length_c   1.000
_cell.angle_alpha   90.00
_cell.angle_beta   90.00
_cell.angle_gamma   90.00
#
_symmetry.space_group_name_H-M   'P 1'
#
loop_
_entity.id
_entity.type
_entity.pdbx_description
1 polymer ?
#
loop_
_entity_poly.entity_id
_entity_poly.type
_entity_poly.pdbx_seq_one_letter_code
_entity_poly.pdbx_strand_id
1 'polypeptide(L)'
;MIEYQTAVLDNGLRIIALQTASPVVYCGYQINAGAAHEQSNEEGIAHFCEHVTFKGTTRRTALDVINCLEEVGGDLNAFTTKTDTVYYSAILKEHLPRAISLLTDIVFHSVYPQKEIDKEVEVICDEIESYNDSPSELIYDEFENLIFHGHPLGHNILGASERVRKFTTKDALHFTQQHYRPDNAIFFAYGNVDFNILLQLLSQENGTNVTTVGELDKHLEKPLPVLSAYEPQTIKIDKHTHQAHVMIGNRAYAVHDKRRMALYLLNNILGGPGMSARLNLALRERRGLVYTVESTMVSYSSTGLWSIYFGCDTQDVDECMALVRAELDHFIEKPLTDSELTIAKQQIKGQIGIACDNRENLALDFGKGFLHYGWKKDITALYRNIDAITAEEIQAVAQELFVEEQLTKLIYE
;
A
#
# COMPACT_ATOMS: atom_id res chain seq x y z
N MET A 1 19.40 4.05 18.68
CA MET A 1 18.14 4.66 18.16
C MET A 1 18.28 4.83 16.65
N ILE A 2 17.26 4.51 15.92
CA ILE A 2 17.19 4.84 14.48
C ILE A 2 16.99 6.37 14.41
N GLU A 3 17.90 7.08 13.77
CA GLU A 3 17.84 8.53 13.67
C GLU A 3 17.54 8.95 12.23
N TYR A 4 16.31 9.41 12.01
CA TYR A 4 15.91 9.97 10.72
C TYR A 4 16.34 11.42 10.61
N GLN A 5 16.89 11.79 9.45
CA GLN A 5 17.17 13.16 9.08
C GLN A 5 16.08 13.67 8.14
N THR A 6 15.59 14.87 8.38
CA THR A 6 14.48 15.47 7.61
C THR A 6 14.79 16.91 7.22
N ALA A 7 14.25 17.32 6.06
CA ALA A 7 14.36 18.70 5.57
C ALA A 7 13.19 19.06 4.65
N VAL A 8 13.04 20.35 4.35
CA VAL A 8 12.11 20.88 3.34
C VAL A 8 12.86 21.82 2.41
N LEU A 9 12.57 21.75 1.12
CA LEU A 9 13.02 22.72 0.13
C LEU A 9 12.01 23.87 -0.02
N ASP A 10 12.43 25.01 -0.58
CA ASP A 10 11.58 26.20 -0.79
C ASP A 10 10.34 25.91 -1.65
N ASN A 11 10.42 24.92 -2.56
CA ASN A 11 9.31 24.48 -3.39
C ASN A 11 8.31 23.55 -2.66
N GLY A 12 8.53 23.31 -1.36
CA GLY A 12 7.68 22.49 -0.51
C GLY A 12 8.01 21.00 -0.48
N LEU A 13 8.99 20.52 -1.25
CA LEU A 13 9.42 19.12 -1.22
C LEU A 13 9.98 18.77 0.16
N ARG A 14 9.37 17.78 0.80
CA ARG A 14 9.83 17.22 2.07
C ARG A 14 10.79 16.07 1.82
N ILE A 15 11.81 15.96 2.63
CA ILE A 15 12.86 14.95 2.49
C ILE A 15 12.99 14.19 3.81
N ILE A 16 13.09 12.86 3.73
CA ILE A 16 13.40 11.99 4.85
C ILE A 16 14.50 11.02 4.47
N ALA A 17 15.51 10.89 5.31
CA ALA A 17 16.60 9.96 5.09
C ALA A 17 16.92 9.14 6.34
N LEU A 18 17.26 7.88 6.14
CA LEU A 18 17.81 6.99 7.15
C LEU A 18 19.19 6.51 6.72
N GLN A 19 20.21 7.08 7.35
CA GLN A 19 21.60 6.72 7.07
C GLN A 19 21.95 5.36 7.69
N THR A 20 22.56 4.50 6.87
CA THR A 20 23.07 3.18 7.30
C THR A 20 24.41 2.88 6.66
N ALA A 21 25.03 1.77 7.02
CA ALA A 21 26.29 1.32 6.41
C ALA A 21 26.09 0.59 5.07
N SER A 22 24.86 0.38 4.61
CA SER A 22 24.56 -0.34 3.36
C SER A 22 25.10 0.40 2.14
N PRO A 23 25.90 -0.24 1.28
CA PRO A 23 26.37 0.38 0.04
C PRO A 23 25.24 0.56 -1.00
N VAL A 24 24.17 -0.23 -0.88
CA VAL A 24 22.95 -0.05 -1.70
C VAL A 24 22.08 1.02 -1.06
N VAL A 25 21.65 1.96 -1.89
CA VAL A 25 20.74 3.03 -1.52
C VAL A 25 19.39 2.78 -2.19
N TYR A 26 18.34 2.77 -1.38
CA TYR A 26 16.96 2.84 -1.85
C TYR A 26 16.50 4.28 -1.73
N CYS A 27 16.10 4.88 -2.84
CA CYS A 27 15.66 6.27 -2.83
C CYS A 27 14.59 6.52 -3.88
N GLY A 28 13.72 7.50 -3.64
CA GLY A 28 12.65 7.80 -4.58
C GLY A 28 11.71 8.89 -4.13
N TYR A 29 10.76 9.19 -5.00
CA TYR A 29 9.63 10.06 -4.72
C TYR A 29 8.40 9.23 -4.37
N GLN A 30 7.70 9.63 -3.32
CA GLN A 30 6.33 9.20 -3.04
C GLN A 30 5.43 10.41 -3.16
N ILE A 31 4.39 10.28 -4.00
CA ILE A 31 3.48 11.35 -4.36
C ILE A 31 2.13 11.05 -3.71
N ASN A 32 1.54 12.02 -3.02
CA ASN A 32 0.22 11.90 -2.41
C ASN A 32 -0.87 11.98 -3.50
N ALA A 33 -0.88 11.00 -4.37
CA ALA A 33 -1.84 10.80 -5.45
C ALA A 33 -1.87 9.33 -5.86
N GLY A 34 -3.05 8.75 -5.88
CA GLY A 34 -3.34 7.38 -6.30
C GLY A 34 -4.79 7.30 -6.77
N ALA A 35 -5.34 6.10 -6.95
CA ALA A 35 -6.67 5.90 -7.49
C ALA A 35 -7.79 6.66 -6.74
N ALA A 36 -7.65 6.85 -5.43
CA ALA A 36 -8.62 7.63 -4.64
C ALA A 36 -8.58 9.15 -4.90
N HIS A 37 -7.65 9.66 -5.69
CA HIS A 37 -7.55 11.06 -6.08
C HIS A 37 -8.07 11.34 -7.48
N GLU A 38 -8.52 10.31 -8.18
CA GLU A 38 -9.11 10.37 -9.50
C GLU A 38 -10.54 10.93 -9.46
N GLN A 39 -10.94 11.63 -10.49
CA GLN A 39 -12.34 11.97 -10.68
C GLN A 39 -13.09 10.73 -11.20
N SER A 40 -14.42 10.69 -11.03
CA SER A 40 -15.23 9.55 -11.44
C SER A 40 -15.21 9.25 -12.96
N ASN A 41 -14.79 10.20 -13.78
CA ASN A 41 -14.59 10.01 -15.22
C ASN A 41 -13.14 9.69 -15.61
N GLU A 42 -12.21 9.58 -14.65
CA GLU A 42 -10.76 9.41 -14.85
C GLU A 42 -10.22 8.13 -14.19
N GLU A 43 -11.07 7.20 -13.76
CA GLU A 43 -10.64 5.96 -13.11
C GLU A 43 -9.60 5.20 -13.94
N GLY A 44 -8.47 4.88 -13.28
CA GLY A 44 -7.30 4.26 -13.89
C GLY A 44 -6.24 5.25 -14.38
N ILE A 45 -6.47 6.58 -14.28
CA ILE A 45 -5.51 7.59 -14.76
C ILE A 45 -4.23 7.62 -13.91
N ALA A 46 -4.29 7.33 -12.61
CA ALA A 46 -3.12 7.32 -11.75
C ALA A 46 -2.14 6.20 -12.15
N HIS A 47 -2.64 4.98 -12.36
CA HIS A 47 -1.87 3.84 -12.85
C HIS A 47 -1.38 4.06 -14.29
N PHE A 48 -2.25 4.57 -15.16
CA PHE A 48 -1.85 4.95 -16.51
C PHE A 48 -0.68 5.96 -16.50
N CYS A 49 -0.73 6.99 -15.66
CA CYS A 49 0.36 7.96 -15.53
C CYS A 49 1.65 7.32 -15.03
N GLU A 50 1.57 6.33 -14.15
CA GLU A 50 2.74 5.57 -13.71
C GLU A 50 3.46 4.95 -14.91
N HIS A 51 2.76 4.19 -15.75
CA HIS A 51 3.33 3.53 -16.95
C HIS A 51 3.95 4.53 -17.92
N VAL A 52 3.21 5.60 -18.25
CA VAL A 52 3.66 6.54 -19.28
C VAL A 52 4.71 7.54 -18.77
N THR A 53 4.97 7.62 -17.47
CA THR A 53 6.03 8.45 -16.89
C THR A 53 7.42 8.03 -17.37
N PHE A 54 7.62 6.75 -17.69
CA PHE A 54 8.90 6.23 -18.22
C PHE A 54 9.10 6.47 -19.72
N LYS A 55 8.14 7.05 -20.43
CA LYS A 55 8.13 7.13 -21.91
C LYS A 55 8.77 8.40 -22.47
N GLY A 56 9.40 9.20 -21.60
CA GLY A 56 10.22 10.34 -22.00
C GLY A 56 9.91 11.63 -21.28
N THR A 57 10.93 12.44 -21.16
CA THR A 57 10.92 13.76 -20.52
C THR A 57 11.32 14.84 -21.52
N THR A 58 11.41 16.08 -21.05
CA THR A 58 11.99 17.19 -21.85
C THR A 58 13.48 16.98 -22.15
N ARG A 59 14.18 16.11 -21.40
CA ARG A 59 15.65 15.90 -21.49
C ARG A 59 16.04 14.51 -21.96
N ARG A 60 15.14 13.50 -21.82
CA ARG A 60 15.45 12.08 -22.04
C ARG A 60 14.40 11.43 -22.91
N THR A 61 14.83 10.58 -23.83
CA THR A 61 13.93 9.65 -24.53
C THR A 61 13.57 8.48 -23.61
N ALA A 62 12.57 7.67 -23.97
CA ALA A 62 12.20 6.47 -23.22
C ALA A 62 13.40 5.50 -23.05
N LEU A 63 14.23 5.36 -24.09
CA LEU A 63 15.43 4.50 -24.01
C LEU A 63 16.48 5.07 -23.07
N ASP A 64 16.68 6.41 -23.04
CA ASP A 64 17.58 7.06 -22.10
C ASP A 64 17.12 6.89 -20.65
N VAL A 65 15.81 6.89 -20.40
CA VAL A 65 15.23 6.63 -19.09
C VAL A 65 15.55 5.22 -18.62
N ILE A 66 15.28 4.21 -19.45
CA ILE A 66 15.54 2.79 -19.15
C ILE A 66 17.05 2.57 -18.89
N ASN A 67 17.91 2.98 -19.82
CA ASN A 67 19.34 2.71 -19.73
C ASN A 67 20.01 3.49 -18.59
N CYS A 68 19.42 4.59 -18.13
CA CYS A 68 20.08 5.51 -17.19
C CYS A 68 20.58 4.82 -15.92
N LEU A 69 19.84 3.91 -15.33
CA LEU A 69 20.27 3.18 -14.13
C LEU A 69 20.78 1.79 -14.44
N GLU A 70 20.23 1.10 -15.45
CA GLU A 70 20.64 -0.25 -15.84
C GLU A 70 22.12 -0.32 -16.24
N GLU A 71 22.65 0.70 -16.92
CA GLU A 71 24.08 0.79 -17.30
C GLU A 71 25.04 0.71 -16.11
N VAL A 72 24.58 1.02 -14.93
CA VAL A 72 25.37 0.98 -13.67
C VAL A 72 24.84 -0.05 -12.68
N GLY A 73 23.94 -0.95 -13.13
CA GLY A 73 23.39 -2.03 -12.33
C GLY A 73 22.40 -1.57 -11.26
N GLY A 74 21.72 -0.45 -11.50
CA GLY A 74 20.65 0.05 -10.64
C GLY A 74 19.26 -0.37 -11.16
N ASP A 75 18.32 -0.58 -10.25
CA ASP A 75 16.93 -0.86 -10.56
C ASP A 75 16.10 0.42 -10.52
N LEU A 76 15.11 0.52 -11.39
CA LEU A 76 14.10 1.58 -11.43
C LEU A 76 12.72 0.94 -11.39
N ASN A 77 11.92 1.28 -10.38
CA ASN A 77 10.62 0.70 -10.15
C ASN A 77 9.57 1.77 -9.83
N ALA A 78 8.31 1.44 -10.05
CA ALA A 78 7.17 2.24 -9.62
C ALA A 78 5.99 1.35 -9.21
N PHE A 79 5.06 1.91 -8.46
CA PHE A 79 3.75 1.32 -8.21
C PHE A 79 2.74 2.39 -7.78
N THR A 80 1.48 2.12 -8.08
CA THR A 80 0.35 2.95 -7.70
C THR A 80 -0.53 2.23 -6.68
N THR A 81 -0.96 2.93 -5.65
CA THR A 81 -1.92 2.46 -4.65
C THR A 81 -3.20 3.29 -4.69
N LYS A 82 -4.13 3.04 -3.77
CA LYS A 82 -5.30 3.90 -3.60
C LYS A 82 -4.92 5.34 -3.25
N THR A 83 -3.86 5.57 -2.51
CA THR A 83 -3.53 6.89 -1.93
C THR A 83 -2.24 7.52 -2.42
N ASP A 84 -1.34 6.75 -2.98
CA ASP A 84 -0.01 7.22 -3.37
C ASP A 84 0.52 6.52 -4.62
N THR A 85 1.37 7.23 -5.38
CA THR A 85 2.19 6.68 -6.46
C THR A 85 3.66 6.86 -6.09
N VAL A 86 4.46 5.83 -6.29
CA VAL A 86 5.86 5.78 -5.88
C VAL A 86 6.74 5.50 -7.10
N TYR A 87 7.82 6.28 -7.24
CA TYR A 87 8.89 6.07 -8.21
C TYR A 87 10.20 5.97 -7.45
N TYR A 88 10.89 4.84 -7.54
CA TYR A 88 12.08 4.62 -6.72
C TYR A 88 13.14 3.79 -7.43
N SER A 89 14.32 3.80 -6.86
CA SER A 89 15.51 3.10 -7.35
C SER A 89 16.23 2.39 -6.21
N ALA A 90 16.79 1.23 -6.52
CA ALA A 90 17.84 0.59 -5.73
C ALA A 90 19.17 0.72 -6.49
N ILE A 91 20.18 1.37 -5.92
CA ILE A 91 21.43 1.69 -6.61
C ILE A 91 22.63 1.72 -5.66
N LEU A 92 23.84 1.50 -6.17
CA LEU A 92 25.05 1.71 -5.38
C LEU A 92 25.24 3.21 -5.09
N LYS A 93 25.74 3.53 -3.90
CA LYS A 93 25.88 4.90 -3.39
C LYS A 93 26.63 5.86 -4.28
N GLU A 94 27.64 5.38 -5.03
CA GLU A 94 28.43 6.16 -5.97
C GLU A 94 27.61 6.69 -7.15
N HIS A 95 26.48 6.05 -7.46
CA HIS A 95 25.58 6.43 -8.54
C HIS A 95 24.32 7.17 -8.05
N LEU A 96 24.24 7.50 -6.77
CA LEU A 96 23.12 8.26 -6.18
C LEU A 96 22.78 9.56 -6.94
N PRO A 97 23.77 10.39 -7.39
CA PRO A 97 23.47 11.58 -8.17
C PRO A 97 22.72 11.28 -9.46
N ARG A 98 23.05 10.14 -10.13
CA ARG A 98 22.39 9.68 -11.35
C ARG A 98 20.93 9.29 -11.08
N ALA A 99 20.67 8.57 -9.99
CA ALA A 99 19.31 8.19 -9.59
C ALA A 99 18.46 9.43 -9.25
N ILE A 100 18.98 10.37 -8.48
CA ILE A 100 18.25 11.60 -8.12
C ILE A 100 17.92 12.41 -9.38
N SER A 101 18.87 12.58 -10.30
CA SER A 101 18.64 13.31 -11.55
C SER A 101 17.58 12.64 -12.42
N LEU A 102 17.60 11.31 -12.54
CA LEU A 102 16.59 10.57 -13.29
C LEU A 102 15.21 10.67 -12.63
N LEU A 103 15.13 10.34 -11.35
CA LEU A 103 13.84 10.31 -10.62
C LEU A 103 13.17 11.69 -10.62
N THR A 104 13.94 12.77 -10.40
CA THR A 104 13.42 14.14 -10.47
C THR A 104 12.90 14.46 -11.87
N ASP A 105 13.62 14.05 -12.92
CA ASP A 105 13.27 14.33 -14.29
C ASP A 105 11.99 13.58 -14.73
N ILE A 106 11.87 12.28 -14.42
CA ILE A 106 10.68 11.51 -14.78
C ILE A 106 9.44 11.93 -13.98
N VAL A 107 9.59 12.28 -12.71
CA VAL A 107 8.44 12.66 -11.86
C VAL A 107 7.89 14.05 -12.22
N PHE A 108 8.78 15.03 -12.47
CA PHE A 108 8.32 16.42 -12.62
C PHE A 108 8.43 16.97 -14.05
N HIS A 109 9.08 16.27 -14.98
CA HIS A 109 9.36 16.79 -16.32
C HIS A 109 8.98 15.83 -17.45
N SER A 110 8.21 14.75 -17.16
CA SER A 110 7.66 13.86 -18.19
C SER A 110 6.72 14.62 -19.13
N VAL A 111 6.78 14.29 -20.41
CA VAL A 111 6.03 14.99 -21.48
C VAL A 111 4.94 14.12 -22.10
N TYR A 112 4.88 12.85 -21.73
CA TYR A 112 3.82 11.93 -22.15
C TYR A 112 3.56 11.91 -23.66
N PRO A 113 4.55 11.53 -24.50
CA PRO A 113 4.41 11.59 -25.95
C PRO A 113 3.27 10.69 -26.43
N GLN A 114 2.30 11.22 -27.20
CA GLN A 114 1.12 10.48 -27.66
C GLN A 114 1.51 9.17 -28.36
N LYS A 115 2.55 9.19 -29.19
CA LYS A 115 3.05 7.98 -29.89
C LYS A 115 3.48 6.86 -28.93
N GLU A 116 4.01 7.21 -27.77
CA GLU A 116 4.40 6.22 -26.76
C GLU A 116 3.17 5.78 -25.93
N ILE A 117 2.24 6.70 -25.67
CA ILE A 117 0.93 6.36 -25.06
C ILE A 117 0.19 5.34 -25.93
N ASP A 118 0.10 5.56 -27.25
CA ASP A 118 -0.62 4.66 -28.17
C ASP A 118 -0.08 3.22 -28.14
N LYS A 119 1.18 3.03 -27.79
CA LYS A 119 1.77 1.70 -27.61
C LYS A 119 1.52 1.14 -26.20
N GLU A 120 1.64 1.99 -25.17
CA GLU A 120 1.54 1.58 -23.78
C GLU A 120 0.11 1.23 -23.38
N VAL A 121 -0.87 1.88 -23.98
CA VAL A 121 -2.29 1.61 -23.73
C VAL A 121 -2.63 0.11 -23.92
N GLU A 122 -2.10 -0.54 -24.95
CA GLU A 122 -2.37 -1.97 -25.15
C GLU A 122 -1.65 -2.83 -24.07
N VAL A 123 -0.45 -2.45 -23.63
CA VAL A 123 0.25 -3.11 -22.52
C VAL A 123 -0.57 -3.02 -21.22
N ILE A 124 -1.09 -1.83 -20.91
CA ILE A 124 -1.94 -1.63 -19.72
C ILE A 124 -3.26 -2.40 -19.86
N CYS A 125 -3.86 -2.45 -21.05
CA CYS A 125 -5.08 -3.24 -21.28
C CYS A 125 -4.82 -4.74 -21.13
N ASP A 126 -3.68 -5.25 -21.61
CA ASP A 126 -3.28 -6.66 -21.43
C ASP A 126 -3.08 -6.98 -19.93
N GLU A 127 -2.51 -6.04 -19.16
CA GLU A 127 -2.38 -6.17 -17.70
C GLU A 127 -3.75 -6.21 -17.01
N ILE A 128 -4.68 -5.32 -17.37
CA ILE A 128 -6.06 -5.32 -16.86
C ILE A 128 -6.75 -6.67 -17.15
N GLU A 129 -6.63 -7.17 -18.39
CA GLU A 129 -7.21 -8.45 -18.78
C GLU A 129 -6.59 -9.61 -18.01
N SER A 130 -5.26 -9.65 -17.88
CA SER A 130 -4.55 -10.66 -17.08
C SER A 130 -4.97 -10.66 -15.62
N TYR A 131 -5.19 -9.47 -15.05
CA TYR A 131 -5.66 -9.32 -13.67
C TYR A 131 -7.11 -9.79 -13.52
N ASN A 132 -7.98 -9.46 -14.49
CA ASN A 132 -9.37 -9.91 -14.51
C ASN A 132 -9.49 -11.43 -14.67
N ASP A 133 -8.53 -12.07 -15.33
CA ASP A 133 -8.43 -13.52 -15.50
C ASP A 133 -7.85 -14.25 -14.26
N SER A 134 -7.46 -13.49 -13.22
CA SER A 134 -6.95 -14.01 -11.95
C SER A 134 -7.96 -13.78 -10.81
N PRO A 135 -8.95 -14.67 -10.60
CA PRO A 135 -9.98 -14.48 -9.58
C PRO A 135 -9.44 -14.33 -8.17
N SER A 136 -8.29 -14.96 -7.88
CA SER A 136 -7.60 -14.88 -6.58
C SER A 136 -6.99 -13.50 -6.30
N GLU A 137 -6.71 -12.70 -7.34
CA GLU A 137 -6.21 -11.34 -7.21
C GLU A 137 -7.34 -10.33 -7.32
N LEU A 138 -8.20 -10.48 -8.33
CA LEU A 138 -9.33 -9.60 -8.58
C LEU A 138 -10.28 -9.46 -7.39
N ILE A 139 -10.48 -10.55 -6.62
CA ILE A 139 -11.42 -10.56 -5.51
C ILE A 139 -11.07 -9.53 -4.42
N TYR A 140 -9.77 -9.20 -4.22
CA TYR A 140 -9.35 -8.18 -3.24
C TYR A 140 -9.84 -6.80 -3.63
N ASP A 141 -9.64 -6.41 -4.88
CA ASP A 141 -10.06 -5.10 -5.38
C ASP A 141 -11.59 -4.99 -5.44
N GLU A 142 -12.28 -6.02 -5.94
CA GLU A 142 -13.74 -6.01 -5.98
C GLU A 142 -14.35 -6.01 -4.57
N PHE A 143 -13.72 -6.68 -3.61
CA PHE A 143 -14.15 -6.63 -2.22
C PHE A 143 -13.96 -5.23 -1.62
N GLU A 144 -12.82 -4.60 -1.85
CA GLU A 144 -12.59 -3.22 -1.39
C GLU A 144 -13.57 -2.22 -2.04
N ASN A 145 -13.88 -2.42 -3.32
CA ASN A 145 -14.89 -1.63 -4.03
C ASN A 145 -16.29 -1.77 -3.42
N LEU A 146 -16.65 -2.96 -2.94
CA LEU A 146 -17.92 -3.18 -2.22
C LEU A 146 -17.94 -2.49 -0.87
N ILE A 147 -16.86 -2.62 -0.09
CA ILE A 147 -16.73 -2.01 1.24
C ILE A 147 -16.81 -0.46 1.15
N PHE A 148 -16.21 0.12 0.11
CA PHE A 148 -16.14 1.56 -0.09
C PHE A 148 -17.00 2.04 -1.26
N HIS A 149 -18.10 1.34 -1.54
CA HIS A 149 -18.98 1.67 -2.66
C HIS A 149 -19.40 3.16 -2.65
N GLY A 150 -19.25 3.81 -3.80
CA GLY A 150 -19.56 5.24 -3.99
C GLY A 150 -18.56 6.21 -3.34
N HIS A 151 -17.44 5.72 -2.83
CA HIS A 151 -16.34 6.52 -2.29
C HIS A 151 -15.06 6.33 -3.14
N PRO A 152 -14.19 7.33 -3.29
CA PRO A 152 -12.96 7.20 -4.08
C PRO A 152 -12.04 6.03 -3.71
N LEU A 153 -12.03 5.57 -2.46
CA LEU A 153 -11.32 4.35 -2.06
C LEU A 153 -11.88 3.08 -2.74
N GLY A 154 -13.11 3.11 -3.23
CA GLY A 154 -13.73 2.04 -4.00
C GLY A 154 -13.43 2.08 -5.50
N HIS A 155 -12.54 2.96 -5.99
CA HIS A 155 -12.10 2.94 -7.38
C HIS A 155 -11.10 1.80 -7.61
N ASN A 156 -11.22 1.11 -8.76
CA ASN A 156 -10.22 0.14 -9.18
C ASN A 156 -8.92 0.86 -9.58
N ILE A 157 -7.77 0.41 -9.09
CA ILE A 157 -6.47 1.04 -9.36
C ILE A 157 -6.13 0.99 -10.85
N LEU A 158 -6.37 -0.15 -11.50
CA LEU A 158 -6.09 -0.34 -12.93
C LEU A 158 -7.09 0.39 -13.85
N GLY A 159 -8.29 0.69 -13.34
CA GLY A 159 -9.39 1.20 -14.14
C GLY A 159 -9.98 0.12 -15.08
N ALA A 160 -10.60 0.56 -16.17
CA ALA A 160 -11.20 -0.30 -17.19
C ALA A 160 -10.55 -0.06 -18.56
N SER A 161 -10.31 -1.14 -19.33
CA SER A 161 -9.66 -1.08 -20.66
C SER A 161 -10.35 -0.08 -21.62
N GLU A 162 -11.71 0.00 -21.61
CA GLU A 162 -12.47 0.92 -22.47
C GLU A 162 -12.20 2.40 -22.12
N ARG A 163 -11.81 2.68 -20.88
CA ARG A 163 -11.46 4.03 -20.43
C ARG A 163 -10.01 4.33 -20.72
N VAL A 164 -9.11 3.41 -20.36
CA VAL A 164 -7.67 3.54 -20.60
C VAL A 164 -7.36 3.82 -22.07
N ARG A 165 -8.06 3.14 -23.00
CA ARG A 165 -7.92 3.37 -24.46
C ARG A 165 -8.29 4.78 -24.92
N LYS A 166 -8.89 5.61 -24.08
CA LYS A 166 -9.27 6.99 -24.40
C LYS A 166 -8.31 8.03 -23.84
N PHE A 167 -7.40 7.63 -22.96
CA PHE A 167 -6.46 8.56 -22.34
C PHE A 167 -5.42 9.07 -23.35
N THR A 168 -5.11 10.33 -23.22
CA THR A 168 -4.23 11.08 -24.11
C THR A 168 -3.13 11.78 -23.30
N THR A 169 -2.14 12.33 -24.01
CA THR A 169 -1.15 13.25 -23.42
C THR A 169 -1.79 14.35 -22.57
N LYS A 170 -2.95 14.88 -23.01
CA LYS A 170 -3.64 15.93 -22.28
C LYS A 170 -4.17 15.46 -20.94
N ASP A 171 -4.71 14.25 -20.88
CA ASP A 171 -5.26 13.68 -19.64
C ASP A 171 -4.14 13.38 -18.66
N ALA A 172 -3.02 12.76 -19.12
CA ALA A 172 -1.83 12.55 -18.31
C ALA A 172 -1.25 13.86 -17.74
N LEU A 173 -1.09 14.88 -18.59
CA LEU A 173 -0.62 16.20 -18.17
C LEU A 173 -1.60 16.87 -17.18
N HIS A 174 -2.90 16.71 -17.39
CA HIS A 174 -3.91 17.28 -16.49
C HIS A 174 -3.77 16.67 -15.08
N PHE A 175 -3.75 15.35 -14.98
CA PHE A 175 -3.61 14.65 -13.70
C PHE A 175 -2.26 14.97 -13.02
N THR A 176 -1.16 14.88 -13.76
CA THR A 176 0.17 15.08 -13.17
C THR A 176 0.45 16.52 -12.78
N GLN A 177 -0.03 17.52 -13.53
CA GLN A 177 0.07 18.93 -13.15
C GLN A 177 -0.70 19.25 -11.86
N GLN A 178 -1.79 18.55 -11.59
CA GLN A 178 -2.54 18.71 -10.34
C GLN A 178 -1.86 18.02 -9.15
N HIS A 179 -1.25 16.87 -9.36
CA HIS A 179 -0.84 15.98 -8.30
C HIS A 179 0.68 15.82 -8.16
N TYR A 180 1.44 15.78 -9.26
CA TYR A 180 2.89 15.57 -9.27
C TYR A 180 3.62 16.90 -9.05
N ARG A 181 3.53 17.40 -7.84
CA ARG A 181 4.15 18.66 -7.43
C ARG A 181 5.05 18.42 -6.24
N PRO A 182 6.16 19.18 -6.11
CA PRO A 182 7.07 19.05 -4.99
C PRO A 182 6.39 19.16 -3.62
N ASP A 183 5.43 20.09 -3.48
CA ASP A 183 4.69 20.32 -2.24
C ASP A 183 3.65 19.21 -1.92
N ASN A 184 3.38 18.30 -2.86
CA ASN A 184 2.50 17.14 -2.71
C ASN A 184 3.29 15.81 -2.69
N ALA A 185 4.60 15.87 -2.55
CA ALA A 185 5.49 14.72 -2.58
C ALA A 185 6.49 14.73 -1.43
N ILE A 186 7.13 13.60 -1.23
CA ILE A 186 8.35 13.49 -0.43
C ILE A 186 9.45 12.84 -1.28
N PHE A 187 10.70 13.10 -0.90
CA PHE A 187 11.82 12.28 -1.31
C PHE A 187 12.32 11.47 -0.12
N PHE A 188 12.41 10.16 -0.27
CA PHE A 188 12.98 9.28 0.76
C PHE A 188 14.32 8.72 0.32
N ALA A 189 15.21 8.45 1.28
CA ALA A 189 16.47 7.77 1.05
C ALA A 189 16.84 6.86 2.22
N TYR A 190 17.27 5.64 1.91
CA TYR A 190 17.77 4.65 2.87
C TYR A 190 19.09 4.06 2.39
N GLY A 191 20.13 4.09 3.18
CA GLY A 191 21.44 3.52 2.83
C GLY A 191 22.61 4.36 3.28
N ASN A 192 23.78 4.14 2.68
CA ASN A 192 24.98 4.94 2.98
C ASN A 192 24.92 6.31 2.25
N VAL A 193 24.09 7.20 2.76
CA VAL A 193 23.83 8.52 2.17
C VAL A 193 24.29 9.60 3.15
N ASP A 194 25.16 10.51 2.70
CA ASP A 194 25.42 11.76 3.41
C ASP A 194 24.25 12.72 3.17
N PHE A 195 23.61 13.13 4.26
CA PHE A 195 22.40 13.95 4.17
C PHE A 195 22.64 15.34 3.57
N ASN A 196 23.81 15.96 3.82
CA ASN A 196 24.12 17.26 3.24
C ASN A 196 24.33 17.16 1.73
N ILE A 197 24.98 16.09 1.27
CA ILE A 197 25.14 15.80 -0.16
C ILE A 197 23.78 15.54 -0.80
N LEU A 198 22.91 14.75 -0.14
CA LEU A 198 21.55 14.50 -0.60
C LEU A 198 20.78 15.81 -0.79
N LEU A 199 20.80 16.71 0.21
CA LEU A 199 20.14 18.01 0.14
C LEU A 199 20.69 18.88 -1.00
N GLN A 200 22.00 18.90 -1.19
CA GLN A 200 22.63 19.65 -2.28
C GLN A 200 22.16 19.14 -3.66
N LEU A 201 22.16 17.82 -3.87
CA LEU A 201 21.72 17.21 -5.12
C LEU A 201 20.24 17.49 -5.41
N LEU A 202 19.38 17.30 -4.42
CA LEU A 202 17.94 17.57 -4.56
C LEU A 202 17.66 19.05 -4.81
N SER A 203 18.38 19.96 -4.12
CA SER A 203 18.25 21.40 -4.35
C SER A 203 18.65 21.78 -5.77
N GLN A 204 19.75 21.21 -6.27
CA GLN A 204 20.22 21.46 -7.64
C GLN A 204 19.24 20.96 -8.69
N GLU A 205 18.75 19.71 -8.59
CA GLU A 205 17.82 19.14 -9.58
C GLU A 205 16.45 19.83 -9.55
N ASN A 206 15.99 20.28 -8.38
CA ASN A 206 14.74 21.02 -8.22
C ASN A 206 14.87 22.54 -8.45
N GLY A 207 16.07 23.06 -8.70
CA GLY A 207 16.31 24.50 -8.91
C GLY A 207 15.91 25.37 -7.72
N THR A 208 16.10 24.91 -6.50
CA THR A 208 15.59 25.53 -5.26
C THR A 208 16.60 25.40 -4.11
N ASN A 209 16.29 25.98 -2.95
CA ASN A 209 17.15 25.91 -1.77
C ASN A 209 16.50 25.16 -0.61
N VAL A 210 17.30 24.79 0.39
CA VAL A 210 16.81 24.21 1.64
C VAL A 210 16.28 25.31 2.54
N THR A 211 15.02 25.21 2.97
CA THR A 211 14.39 26.17 3.89
C THR A 211 14.52 25.73 5.34
N THR A 212 14.28 24.46 5.62
CA THR A 212 14.23 23.93 6.99
C THR A 212 14.93 22.59 7.07
N VAL A 213 15.71 22.40 8.13
CA VAL A 213 16.32 21.09 8.49
C VAL A 213 15.84 20.72 9.90
N GLY A 214 15.35 19.49 10.09
CA GLY A 214 14.88 19.00 11.39
C GLY A 214 13.39 18.71 11.42
N GLU A 215 12.75 18.92 12.57
CA GLU A 215 11.32 18.60 12.77
C GLU A 215 10.40 19.43 11.88
N LEU A 216 9.39 18.76 11.33
CA LEU A 216 8.44 19.32 10.38
C LEU A 216 7.01 19.11 10.91
N ASP A 217 6.29 20.22 11.06
CA ASP A 217 4.91 20.22 11.60
C ASP A 217 3.80 20.07 10.54
N LYS A 218 4.14 19.85 9.27
CA LYS A 218 3.13 19.85 8.20
C LYS A 218 2.81 18.44 7.71
N HIS A 219 1.56 18.03 7.92
CA HIS A 219 0.94 16.88 7.27
C HIS A 219 0.33 17.33 5.93
N LEU A 220 0.53 16.52 4.87
CA LEU A 220 -0.06 16.79 3.54
C LEU A 220 -1.41 16.09 3.34
N GLU A 221 -2.00 15.58 4.40
CA GLU A 221 -3.23 14.82 4.29
C GLU A 221 -4.34 15.69 3.70
N LYS A 222 -4.73 15.41 2.45
CA LYS A 222 -5.95 15.95 1.87
C LYS A 222 -7.08 15.03 2.34
N PRO A 223 -8.07 15.55 3.05
CA PRO A 223 -9.19 14.72 3.48
C PRO A 223 -9.93 14.18 2.27
N LEU A 224 -10.09 12.86 2.19
CA LEU A 224 -11.01 12.23 1.27
C LEU A 224 -12.45 12.60 1.64
N PRO A 225 -13.41 12.48 0.72
CA PRO A 225 -14.83 12.70 1.02
C PRO A 225 -15.29 11.88 2.23
N VAL A 226 -16.38 12.31 2.86
CA VAL A 226 -16.97 11.57 3.98
C VAL A 226 -17.59 10.28 3.45
N LEU A 227 -17.29 9.16 4.09
CA LEU A 227 -17.87 7.86 3.77
C LEU A 227 -19.38 7.84 4.01
N SER A 228 -20.13 7.25 3.08
CA SER A 228 -21.53 6.90 3.29
C SER A 228 -21.70 5.87 4.42
N ALA A 229 -22.91 5.68 4.91
CA ALA A 229 -23.22 4.60 5.84
C ALA A 229 -22.77 3.25 5.22
N TYR A 230 -22.25 2.38 6.07
CA TYR A 230 -21.85 1.05 5.63
C TYR A 230 -23.08 0.13 5.59
N GLU A 231 -23.27 -0.53 4.46
CA GLU A 231 -24.33 -1.53 4.25
C GLU A 231 -23.67 -2.87 3.87
N PRO A 232 -23.65 -3.85 4.78
CA PRO A 232 -23.08 -5.17 4.50
C PRO A 232 -23.86 -5.90 3.42
N GLN A 233 -23.14 -6.63 2.57
CA GLN A 233 -23.71 -7.33 1.43
C GLN A 233 -23.16 -8.76 1.35
N THR A 234 -23.96 -9.69 0.79
CA THR A 234 -23.47 -11.01 0.38
C THR A 234 -23.68 -11.14 -1.11
N ILE A 235 -22.57 -11.27 -1.85
CA ILE A 235 -22.56 -11.34 -3.31
C ILE A 235 -21.88 -12.65 -3.72
N LYS A 236 -22.55 -13.40 -4.60
CA LYS A 236 -22.00 -14.59 -5.26
C LYS A 236 -21.93 -14.33 -6.75
N ILE A 237 -20.78 -14.61 -7.35
CA ILE A 237 -20.51 -14.43 -8.77
C ILE A 237 -19.95 -15.73 -9.31
N ASP A 238 -20.60 -16.31 -10.32
CA ASP A 238 -20.07 -17.45 -11.05
C ASP A 238 -19.00 -16.95 -12.04
N LYS A 239 -17.74 -17.24 -11.71
CA LYS A 239 -16.58 -16.95 -12.56
C LYS A 239 -16.12 -18.18 -13.34
N HIS A 240 -16.85 -19.31 -13.24
CA HIS A 240 -16.50 -20.58 -13.86
C HIS A 240 -15.10 -21.08 -13.49
N THR A 241 -14.68 -20.88 -12.26
CA THR A 241 -13.37 -21.27 -11.76
C THR A 241 -13.37 -22.68 -11.17
N HIS A 242 -12.23 -23.36 -11.17
CA HIS A 242 -12.08 -24.67 -10.52
C HIS A 242 -12.12 -24.59 -8.99
N GLN A 243 -11.74 -23.45 -8.44
CA GLN A 243 -11.75 -23.18 -7.01
C GLN A 243 -12.67 -22.01 -6.72
N ALA A 244 -13.37 -22.08 -5.61
CA ALA A 244 -14.05 -20.94 -5.06
C ALA A 244 -13.05 -20.00 -4.34
N HIS A 245 -13.23 -18.71 -4.51
CA HIS A 245 -12.50 -17.68 -3.78
C HIS A 245 -13.49 -16.90 -2.92
N VAL A 246 -13.17 -16.71 -1.66
CA VAL A 246 -14.07 -16.10 -0.70
C VAL A 246 -13.36 -14.96 0.05
N MET A 247 -14.01 -13.79 0.06
CA MET A 247 -13.65 -12.68 0.92
C MET A 247 -14.75 -12.38 1.91
N ILE A 248 -14.38 -12.19 3.18
CA ILE A 248 -15.27 -11.81 4.28
C ILE A 248 -14.65 -10.66 5.02
N GLY A 249 -15.40 -9.62 5.33
CA GLY A 249 -14.80 -8.51 6.10
C GLY A 249 -15.76 -7.36 6.37
N ASN A 250 -15.18 -6.30 6.90
CA ASN A 250 -15.91 -5.14 7.39
C ASN A 250 -15.05 -3.88 7.24
N ARG A 251 -15.69 -2.70 7.25
CA ARG A 251 -14.95 -1.45 7.52
C ARG A 251 -14.26 -1.54 8.87
N ALA A 252 -13.06 -1.00 8.95
CA ALA A 252 -12.22 -1.05 10.13
C ALA A 252 -11.68 0.33 10.51
N TYR A 253 -10.66 0.36 11.33
CA TYR A 253 -10.19 1.56 11.98
C TYR A 253 -9.25 2.40 11.10
N ALA A 254 -9.45 3.71 11.17
CA ALA A 254 -8.52 4.69 10.64
C ALA A 254 -7.14 4.58 11.30
N VAL A 255 -6.12 5.13 10.64
CA VAL A 255 -4.71 5.03 11.08
C VAL A 255 -4.46 5.64 12.47
N HIS A 256 -5.21 6.67 12.86
CA HIS A 256 -5.08 7.35 14.16
C HIS A 256 -6.00 6.75 15.26
N ASP A 257 -6.83 5.77 14.94
CA ASP A 257 -7.69 5.14 15.91
C ASP A 257 -6.89 4.25 16.87
N LYS A 258 -7.07 4.42 18.15
CA LYS A 258 -6.36 3.66 19.20
C LYS A 258 -6.64 2.15 19.13
N ARG A 259 -7.85 1.76 18.71
CA ARG A 259 -8.28 0.36 18.58
C ARG A 259 -7.54 -0.38 17.45
N ARG A 260 -6.97 0.37 16.50
CA ARG A 260 -6.21 -0.19 15.38
C ARG A 260 -5.11 -1.14 15.83
N MET A 261 -4.42 -0.86 16.93
CA MET A 261 -3.33 -1.71 17.42
C MET A 261 -3.83 -3.05 17.99
N ALA A 262 -4.99 -3.06 18.64
CA ALA A 262 -5.63 -4.29 19.07
C ALA A 262 -6.09 -5.12 17.86
N LEU A 263 -6.68 -4.48 16.84
CA LEU A 263 -7.02 -5.16 15.57
C LEU A 263 -5.77 -5.71 14.87
N TYR A 264 -4.66 -4.99 14.87
CA TYR A 264 -3.41 -5.46 14.26
C TYR A 264 -2.90 -6.76 14.90
N LEU A 265 -2.94 -6.84 16.24
CA LEU A 265 -2.56 -8.06 16.96
C LEU A 265 -3.59 -9.18 16.71
N LEU A 266 -4.90 -8.88 16.79
CA LEU A 266 -5.97 -9.83 16.53
C LEU A 266 -5.89 -10.41 15.12
N ASN A 267 -5.68 -9.55 14.11
CA ASN A 267 -5.50 -9.96 12.72
C ASN A 267 -4.33 -10.94 12.54
N ASN A 268 -3.21 -10.68 13.22
CA ASN A 268 -2.05 -11.58 13.18
C ASN A 268 -2.32 -12.94 13.83
N ILE A 269 -3.06 -12.97 14.93
CA ILE A 269 -3.47 -14.23 15.60
C ILE A 269 -4.42 -15.02 14.71
N LEU A 270 -5.36 -14.32 14.06
CA LEU A 270 -6.44 -14.93 13.27
C LEU A 270 -5.91 -15.55 11.98
N GLY A 271 -5.23 -14.78 11.16
CA GLY A 271 -4.78 -15.22 9.83
C GLY A 271 -3.49 -14.55 9.36
N GLY A 272 -2.58 -14.22 10.27
CA GLY A 272 -1.24 -13.72 9.94
C GLY A 272 -0.37 -14.75 9.24
N PRO A 273 0.88 -14.40 8.86
CA PRO A 273 1.74 -15.24 8.00
C PRO A 273 2.26 -16.51 8.67
N GLY A 274 1.99 -16.71 9.97
CA GLY A 274 2.43 -17.90 10.72
C GLY A 274 1.56 -19.12 10.47
N MET A 275 2.17 -20.29 10.29
CA MET A 275 1.45 -21.57 10.16
C MET A 275 0.55 -21.88 11.36
N SER A 276 0.83 -21.31 12.51
CA SER A 276 0.06 -21.43 13.76
C SER A 276 -1.10 -20.44 13.87
N ALA A 277 -1.36 -19.60 12.85
CA ALA A 277 -2.52 -18.73 12.81
C ALA A 277 -3.81 -19.54 12.89
N ARG A 278 -4.81 -19.04 13.61
CA ARG A 278 -6.02 -19.79 13.96
C ARG A 278 -6.77 -20.34 12.74
N LEU A 279 -6.97 -19.51 11.72
CA LEU A 279 -7.62 -19.92 10.47
C LEU A 279 -6.80 -20.97 9.72
N ASN A 280 -5.48 -20.80 9.65
CA ASN A 280 -4.62 -21.81 9.03
C ASN A 280 -4.72 -23.16 9.74
N LEU A 281 -4.72 -23.19 11.07
CA LEU A 281 -4.92 -24.41 11.84
C LEU A 281 -6.31 -25.01 11.64
N ALA A 282 -7.37 -24.18 11.58
CA ALA A 282 -8.75 -24.65 11.47
C ALA A 282 -9.07 -25.21 10.09
N LEU A 283 -8.70 -24.51 9.02
CA LEU A 283 -9.10 -24.82 7.66
C LEU A 283 -8.08 -25.69 6.92
N ARG A 284 -6.79 -25.40 7.11
CA ARG A 284 -5.71 -26.06 6.37
C ARG A 284 -5.13 -27.25 7.12
N GLU A 285 -4.51 -27.02 8.28
CA GLU A 285 -3.70 -28.05 8.95
C GLU A 285 -4.55 -29.22 9.48
N ARG A 286 -5.72 -28.94 10.03
CA ARG A 286 -6.59 -29.95 10.62
C ARG A 286 -7.53 -30.62 9.61
N ARG A 287 -7.88 -29.93 8.53
CA ARG A 287 -8.94 -30.37 7.61
C ARG A 287 -8.52 -30.45 6.14
N GLY A 288 -7.48 -29.73 5.74
CA GLY A 288 -6.98 -29.75 4.36
C GLY A 288 -7.95 -29.15 3.33
N LEU A 289 -8.87 -28.26 3.77
CA LEU A 289 -9.92 -27.69 2.92
C LEU A 289 -9.41 -26.55 2.04
N VAL A 290 -8.37 -25.85 2.48
CA VAL A 290 -7.82 -24.67 1.79
C VAL A 290 -6.33 -24.81 1.56
N TYR A 291 -5.84 -24.27 0.44
CA TYR A 291 -4.41 -24.10 0.21
C TYR A 291 -3.90 -22.80 0.85
N THR A 292 -4.65 -21.73 0.71
CA THR A 292 -4.34 -20.41 1.26
C THR A 292 -5.50 -19.89 2.08
N VAL A 293 -5.19 -19.36 3.26
CA VAL A 293 -6.11 -18.57 4.09
C VAL A 293 -5.33 -17.50 4.78
N GLU A 294 -5.81 -16.28 4.74
CA GLU A 294 -5.17 -15.15 5.39
C GLU A 294 -6.19 -14.14 5.94
N SER A 295 -5.76 -13.35 6.88
CA SER A 295 -6.49 -12.19 7.38
C SER A 295 -5.63 -10.96 7.20
N THR A 296 -6.21 -9.93 6.61
CA THR A 296 -5.51 -8.68 6.26
C THR A 296 -6.22 -7.47 6.84
N MET A 297 -5.49 -6.38 7.00
CA MET A 297 -6.07 -5.10 7.36
C MET A 297 -5.33 -3.95 6.67
N VAL A 298 -6.08 -2.97 6.22
CA VAL A 298 -5.57 -1.71 5.69
C VAL A 298 -6.16 -0.56 6.49
N SER A 299 -5.35 0.45 6.81
CA SER A 299 -5.84 1.66 7.47
C SER A 299 -5.52 2.88 6.62
N TYR A 300 -6.55 3.64 6.32
CA TYR A 300 -6.51 4.95 5.69
C TYR A 300 -6.64 6.05 6.73
N SER A 301 -6.53 7.30 6.32
CA SER A 301 -6.66 8.45 7.21
C SER A 301 -7.98 8.53 7.96
N SER A 302 -9.09 8.25 7.29
CA SER A 302 -10.45 8.40 7.81
C SER A 302 -11.18 7.08 8.10
N THR A 303 -10.63 5.95 7.66
CA THR A 303 -11.27 4.63 7.76
C THR A 303 -10.24 3.51 7.66
N GLY A 304 -10.69 2.27 7.66
CA GLY A 304 -9.90 1.09 7.35
C GLY A 304 -10.75 -0.02 6.78
N LEU A 305 -10.09 -1.09 6.41
CA LEU A 305 -10.64 -2.35 5.95
C LEU A 305 -10.00 -3.48 6.76
N TRP A 306 -10.80 -4.44 7.18
CA TRP A 306 -10.35 -5.74 7.66
C TRP A 306 -11.04 -6.82 6.84
N SER A 307 -10.30 -7.86 6.45
CA SER A 307 -10.84 -8.96 5.67
C SER A 307 -10.12 -10.29 5.93
N ILE A 308 -10.85 -11.37 5.64
CA ILE A 308 -10.34 -12.73 5.54
C ILE A 308 -10.51 -13.17 4.09
N TYR A 309 -9.48 -13.77 3.52
CA TYR A 309 -9.52 -14.46 2.23
C TYR A 309 -9.22 -15.94 2.43
N PHE A 310 -9.92 -16.80 1.66
CA PHE A 310 -9.51 -18.18 1.45
C PHE A 310 -9.94 -18.71 0.08
N GLY A 311 -9.16 -19.67 -0.43
CA GLY A 311 -9.50 -20.45 -1.63
C GLY A 311 -9.73 -21.92 -1.29
N CYS A 312 -10.83 -22.50 -1.74
CA CYS A 312 -11.20 -23.89 -1.49
C CYS A 312 -11.94 -24.52 -2.70
N ASP A 313 -12.22 -25.81 -2.64
CA ASP A 313 -13.15 -26.42 -3.61
C ASP A 313 -14.55 -25.88 -3.41
N THR A 314 -15.31 -25.69 -4.50
CA THR A 314 -16.66 -25.09 -4.46
C THR A 314 -17.61 -25.81 -3.49
N GLN A 315 -17.49 -27.14 -3.39
CA GLN A 315 -18.31 -27.93 -2.46
C GLN A 315 -17.99 -27.71 -0.98
N ASP A 316 -16.82 -27.15 -0.66
CA ASP A 316 -16.31 -26.97 0.72
C ASP A 316 -16.54 -25.55 1.24
N VAL A 317 -17.11 -24.63 0.43
CA VAL A 317 -17.33 -23.22 0.78
C VAL A 317 -18.14 -23.10 2.09
N ASP A 318 -19.25 -23.81 2.20
CA ASP A 318 -20.11 -23.70 3.39
C ASP A 318 -19.42 -24.23 4.66
N GLU A 319 -18.63 -25.31 4.56
CA GLU A 319 -17.85 -25.83 5.68
C GLU A 319 -16.74 -24.83 6.08
N CYS A 320 -16.02 -24.27 5.12
CA CYS A 320 -15.01 -23.24 5.37
C CYS A 320 -15.61 -22.00 6.03
N MET A 321 -16.77 -21.54 5.53
CA MET A 321 -17.49 -20.39 6.11
C MET A 321 -17.90 -20.66 7.56
N ALA A 322 -18.40 -21.86 7.86
CA ALA A 322 -18.76 -22.25 9.22
C ALA A 322 -17.57 -22.30 10.16
N LEU A 323 -16.41 -22.78 9.70
CA LEU A 323 -15.16 -22.79 10.47
C LEU A 323 -14.62 -21.39 10.72
N VAL A 324 -14.63 -20.51 9.71
CA VAL A 324 -14.29 -19.10 9.88
C VAL A 324 -15.19 -18.47 10.93
N ARG A 325 -16.53 -18.66 10.80
CA ARG A 325 -17.48 -18.11 11.78
C ARG A 325 -17.18 -18.59 13.21
N ALA A 326 -16.90 -19.88 13.39
CA ALA A 326 -16.59 -20.43 14.70
C ALA A 326 -15.34 -19.81 15.34
N GLU A 327 -14.30 -19.51 14.55
CA GLU A 327 -13.12 -18.81 15.06
C GLU A 327 -13.43 -17.34 15.40
N LEU A 328 -14.24 -16.65 14.60
CA LEU A 328 -14.67 -15.28 14.90
C LEU A 328 -15.52 -15.22 16.18
N ASP A 329 -16.48 -16.15 16.34
CA ASP A 329 -17.33 -16.26 17.54
C ASP A 329 -16.51 -16.54 18.78
N HIS A 330 -15.45 -17.35 18.66
CA HIS A 330 -14.56 -17.62 19.78
C HIS A 330 -13.92 -16.32 20.33
N PHE A 331 -13.48 -15.40 19.45
CA PHE A 331 -12.92 -14.11 19.89
C PHE A 331 -13.97 -13.14 20.43
N ILE A 332 -15.22 -13.22 19.96
CA ILE A 332 -16.34 -12.44 20.49
C ILE A 332 -16.69 -12.90 21.91
N GLU A 333 -16.77 -14.23 22.11
CA GLU A 333 -17.27 -14.83 23.36
C GLU A 333 -16.24 -14.86 24.48
N LYS A 334 -14.94 -15.06 24.13
CA LYS A 334 -13.89 -15.34 25.10
C LYS A 334 -12.67 -14.45 24.91
N PRO A 335 -12.23 -13.75 25.97
CA PRO A 335 -10.93 -13.07 25.92
C PRO A 335 -9.80 -14.08 25.79
N LEU A 336 -8.67 -13.66 25.25
CA LEU A 336 -7.44 -14.44 25.27
C LEU A 336 -6.98 -14.68 26.71
N THR A 337 -6.42 -15.86 26.97
CA THR A 337 -5.69 -16.11 28.21
C THR A 337 -4.38 -15.31 28.22
N ASP A 338 -3.81 -15.07 29.40
CA ASP A 338 -2.53 -14.38 29.58
C ASP A 338 -1.40 -15.06 28.79
N SER A 339 -1.43 -16.40 28.72
CA SER A 339 -0.46 -17.18 27.94
C SER A 339 -0.60 -16.96 26.44
N GLU A 340 -1.82 -17.00 25.89
CA GLU A 340 -2.09 -16.75 24.47
C GLU A 340 -1.69 -15.33 24.08
N LEU A 341 -2.07 -14.35 24.89
CA LEU A 341 -1.73 -12.94 24.66
C LEU A 341 -0.20 -12.73 24.68
N THR A 342 0.51 -13.34 25.62
CA THR A 342 1.96 -13.24 25.72
C THR A 342 2.64 -13.83 24.49
N ILE A 343 2.22 -15.01 24.05
CA ILE A 343 2.74 -15.67 22.84
C ILE A 343 2.48 -14.82 21.60
N ALA A 344 1.25 -14.30 21.44
CA ALA A 344 0.88 -13.48 20.30
C ALA A 344 1.73 -12.20 20.20
N LYS A 345 1.96 -11.51 21.33
CA LYS A 345 2.84 -10.33 21.37
C LYS A 345 4.29 -10.65 21.02
N GLN A 346 4.82 -11.78 21.50
CA GLN A 346 6.18 -12.21 21.13
C GLN A 346 6.29 -12.54 19.65
N GLN A 347 5.30 -13.25 19.11
CA GLN A 347 5.26 -13.65 17.72
C GLN A 347 5.23 -12.45 16.78
N ILE A 348 4.32 -11.50 16.98
CA ILE A 348 4.21 -10.32 16.11
C ILE A 348 5.45 -9.42 16.19
N LYS A 349 6.05 -9.25 17.39
CA LYS A 349 7.31 -8.50 17.54
C LYS A 349 8.47 -9.16 16.78
N GLY A 350 8.55 -10.49 16.82
CA GLY A 350 9.53 -11.25 16.04
C GLY A 350 9.33 -11.06 14.53
N GLN A 351 8.10 -11.16 14.05
CA GLN A 351 7.76 -10.95 12.65
C GLN A 351 8.07 -9.52 12.19
N ILE A 352 7.76 -8.50 12.99
CA ILE A 352 8.11 -7.10 12.70
C ILE A 352 9.63 -6.94 12.61
N GLY A 353 10.39 -7.56 13.55
CA GLY A 353 11.85 -7.53 13.52
C GLY A 353 12.41 -8.11 12.22
N ILE A 354 11.93 -9.28 11.81
CA ILE A 354 12.32 -9.93 10.54
C ILE A 354 11.94 -9.07 9.33
N ALA A 355 10.73 -8.51 9.31
CA ALA A 355 10.27 -7.65 8.22
C ALA A 355 11.13 -6.39 8.07
N CYS A 356 11.66 -5.84 9.16
CA CYS A 356 12.56 -4.69 9.14
C CYS A 356 13.94 -4.97 8.52
N ASP A 357 14.33 -6.24 8.35
CA ASP A 357 15.55 -6.62 7.63
C ASP A 357 15.38 -6.49 6.09
N ASN A 358 14.15 -6.47 5.58
CA ASN A 358 13.90 -6.11 4.20
C ASN A 358 14.05 -4.59 4.05
N ARG A 359 15.18 -4.18 3.48
CA ARG A 359 15.60 -2.78 3.39
C ARG A 359 14.73 -1.95 2.47
N GLU A 360 14.29 -2.55 1.36
CA GLU A 360 13.40 -1.93 0.38
C GLU A 360 12.04 -1.62 1.01
N ASN A 361 11.40 -2.64 1.58
CA ASN A 361 10.12 -2.47 2.25
C ASN A 361 10.21 -1.47 3.41
N LEU A 362 11.31 -1.48 4.17
CA LEU A 362 11.52 -0.51 5.24
C LEU A 362 11.60 0.92 4.70
N ALA A 363 12.31 1.13 3.57
CA ALA A 363 12.45 2.43 2.93
C ALA A 363 11.11 2.97 2.43
N LEU A 364 10.35 2.14 1.76
CA LEU A 364 9.01 2.47 1.24
C LEU A 364 8.02 2.76 2.38
N ASP A 365 8.04 1.96 3.45
CA ASP A 365 7.12 2.09 4.57
C ASP A 365 7.37 3.37 5.41
N PHE A 366 8.64 3.70 5.74
CA PHE A 366 8.88 4.95 6.45
C PHE A 366 8.61 6.19 5.56
N GLY A 367 8.84 6.08 4.25
CA GLY A 367 8.46 7.10 3.29
C GLY A 367 6.94 7.34 3.30
N LYS A 368 6.15 6.27 3.21
CA LYS A 368 4.68 6.33 3.28
C LYS A 368 4.18 6.94 4.58
N GLY A 369 4.73 6.51 5.71
CA GLY A 369 4.38 7.08 7.01
C GLY A 369 4.72 8.57 7.12
N PHE A 370 5.83 9.00 6.53
CA PHE A 370 6.23 10.40 6.50
C PHE A 370 5.39 11.23 5.50
N LEU A 371 5.06 10.66 4.34
CA LEU A 371 4.21 11.32 3.35
C LEU A 371 2.84 11.68 3.94
N HIS A 372 2.13 10.67 4.44
CA HIS A 372 0.73 10.82 4.85
C HIS A 372 0.57 11.41 6.26
N TYR A 373 1.47 11.07 7.19
CA TYR A 373 1.26 11.37 8.61
C TYR A 373 2.39 12.18 9.25
N GLY A 374 3.46 12.47 8.53
CA GLY A 374 4.65 13.11 9.09
C GLY A 374 5.41 12.23 10.09
N TRP A 375 5.11 10.93 10.15
CA TRP A 375 5.70 10.03 11.14
C TRP A 375 7.10 9.58 10.76
N LYS A 376 7.96 9.54 11.75
CA LYS A 376 9.22 8.80 11.72
C LYS A 376 8.97 7.43 12.34
N LYS A 377 9.22 6.35 11.59
CA LYS A 377 8.95 4.99 12.08
C LYS A 377 9.79 4.68 13.32
N ASP A 378 9.14 4.47 14.45
CA ASP A 378 9.77 4.07 15.73
C ASP A 378 9.33 2.66 16.13
N ILE A 379 10.20 1.68 15.85
CA ILE A 379 9.96 0.26 16.16
C ILE A 379 9.87 0.05 17.68
N THR A 380 10.64 0.82 18.47
CA THR A 380 10.61 0.73 19.93
C THR A 380 9.27 1.22 20.48
N ALA A 381 8.73 2.30 19.93
CA ALA A 381 7.39 2.77 20.27
C ALA A 381 6.31 1.77 19.83
N LEU A 382 6.45 1.19 18.62
CA LEU A 382 5.55 0.14 18.16
C LEU A 382 5.53 -1.08 19.10
N TYR A 383 6.70 -1.55 19.55
CA TYR A 383 6.78 -2.66 20.51
C TYR A 383 6.12 -2.31 21.85
N ARG A 384 6.34 -1.09 22.37
CA ARG A 384 5.66 -0.63 23.60
C ARG A 384 4.14 -0.61 23.43
N ASN A 385 3.63 -0.16 22.28
CA ASN A 385 2.21 -0.16 21.99
C ASN A 385 1.64 -1.58 21.93
N ILE A 386 2.36 -2.53 21.32
CA ILE A 386 1.98 -3.95 21.30
C ILE A 386 1.97 -4.52 22.73
N ASP A 387 2.99 -4.21 23.55
CA ASP A 387 3.06 -4.70 24.93
C ASP A 387 1.92 -4.15 25.80
N ALA A 388 1.41 -2.96 25.50
CA ALA A 388 0.29 -2.34 26.23
C ALA A 388 -1.08 -2.94 25.90
N ILE A 389 -1.27 -3.66 24.79
CA ILE A 389 -2.56 -4.24 24.39
C ILE A 389 -3.03 -5.25 25.43
N THR A 390 -4.32 -5.21 25.79
CA THR A 390 -4.96 -6.15 26.72
C THR A 390 -5.85 -7.17 26.00
N ALA A 391 -6.20 -8.26 26.67
CA ALA A 391 -7.13 -9.26 26.14
C ALA A 391 -8.53 -8.71 25.95
N GLU A 392 -8.94 -7.81 26.84
CA GLU A 392 -10.24 -7.12 26.80
C GLU A 392 -10.33 -6.16 25.59
N GLU A 393 -9.26 -5.45 25.26
CA GLU A 393 -9.21 -4.59 24.06
C GLU A 393 -9.35 -5.42 22.79
N ILE A 394 -8.69 -6.59 22.72
CA ILE A 394 -8.81 -7.52 21.59
C ILE A 394 -10.25 -8.04 21.48
N GLN A 395 -10.84 -8.46 22.59
CA GLN A 395 -12.22 -8.95 22.61
C GLN A 395 -13.21 -7.84 22.21
N ALA A 396 -13.03 -6.62 22.70
CA ALA A 396 -13.89 -5.49 22.34
C ALA A 396 -13.85 -5.19 20.83
N VAL A 397 -12.66 -5.28 20.22
CA VAL A 397 -12.51 -5.15 18.77
C VAL A 397 -13.22 -6.28 18.02
N ALA A 398 -13.11 -7.53 18.49
CA ALA A 398 -13.82 -8.65 17.90
C ALA A 398 -15.34 -8.49 18.01
N GLN A 399 -15.84 -8.05 19.16
CA GLN A 399 -17.26 -7.77 19.40
C GLN A 399 -17.80 -6.63 18.52
N GLU A 400 -16.97 -5.70 18.11
CA GLU A 400 -17.37 -4.61 17.22
C GLU A 400 -17.31 -5.03 15.74
N LEU A 401 -16.22 -5.68 15.30
CA LEU A 401 -15.96 -5.89 13.87
C LEU A 401 -16.44 -7.23 13.33
N PHE A 402 -16.58 -8.26 14.19
CA PHE A 402 -16.87 -9.64 13.73
C PHE A 402 -18.34 -10.01 13.83
N VAL A 403 -19.23 -9.05 14.07
CA VAL A 403 -20.69 -9.29 14.10
C VAL A 403 -21.15 -9.78 12.74
N GLU A 404 -21.81 -10.94 12.71
CA GLU A 404 -22.21 -11.64 11.46
C GLU A 404 -23.01 -10.74 10.52
N GLU A 405 -23.97 -9.97 11.07
CA GLU A 405 -24.86 -9.09 10.32
C GLU A 405 -24.17 -7.88 9.72
N GLN A 406 -22.92 -7.61 10.12
CA GLN A 406 -22.12 -6.49 9.63
C GLN A 406 -21.04 -6.91 8.65
N LEU A 407 -20.92 -8.20 8.36
CA LEU A 407 -19.90 -8.70 7.44
C LEU A 407 -20.39 -8.67 5.99
N THR A 408 -19.61 -8.01 5.14
CA THR A 408 -19.71 -8.19 3.69
C THR A 408 -19.04 -9.50 3.29
N LYS A 409 -19.64 -10.23 2.35
CA LYS A 409 -19.13 -11.48 1.80
C LYS A 409 -19.14 -11.41 0.28
N LEU A 410 -18.01 -11.68 -0.33
CA LEU A 410 -17.88 -11.83 -1.79
C LEU A 410 -17.37 -13.23 -2.07
N ILE A 411 -18.09 -13.96 -2.93
CA ILE A 411 -17.82 -15.35 -3.26
C ILE A 411 -17.76 -15.50 -4.78
N TYR A 412 -16.65 -15.98 -5.28
CA TYR A 412 -16.48 -16.44 -6.65
C TYR A 412 -16.55 -17.96 -6.68
N GLU A 413 -17.38 -18.52 -7.59
CA GLU A 413 -17.59 -19.96 -7.79
C GLU A 413 -17.31 -20.34 -9.24
#